data_157bbcd911ad2c06aecc6a85fd39ffb9
#
_entry.id   157bbcd911ad2c06aecc6a85fd39ffb9
#
_cell.length_a   1.000
_cell.length_b   1.000
_cell.length_c   1.000
_cell.angle_alpha   90.00
_cell.angle_beta   90.00
_cell.angle_gamma   90.00
#
_symmetry.space_group_name_H-M   'P 1'
#
loop_
_entity.id
_entity.type
_entity.pdbx_description
1 polymer ?
#
loop_
_entity_poly.entity_id
_entity_poly.type
_entity_poly.pdbx_seq_one_letter_code
_entity_poly.pdbx_strand_id
1 'polypeptide(L)'
;MQRMLTVLIALVLLGGGAALTQSDGWFNRWTPEPQNGQEEPVLPWQQGKEHWLVVVVDFDDATTQSTGLGVEEASTLVEGDITDYLSLMAGDGSVNFTVVPVAVRANSPSTHYGVDSAAGRDFAADGTFMPSLLVAEVISAIEEDVDWHAHDLDDDGTVDRLLVLHTSRGQESGAGGPDRIWSHFTHLMKPLDVASDVQVAHYAMATLRGGTGATGTILHEMLHQLGAIDLYPVPVSYTHLRAH
;
A
#
# COMPACT_ATOMS: atom_id res chain seq x y z
N MET A 1 -24.49 -12.73 4.80
CA MET A 1 -23.68 -13.94 4.54
C MET A 1 -22.32 -13.59 3.93
N GLN A 2 -22.22 -12.70 2.94
CA GLN A 2 -20.96 -12.32 2.28
C GLN A 2 -19.98 -11.61 3.24
N ARG A 3 -20.48 -10.70 4.11
CA ARG A 3 -19.65 -10.03 5.14
C ARG A 3 -19.05 -11.01 6.17
N MET A 4 -19.80 -12.04 6.56
CA MET A 4 -19.27 -13.08 7.48
C MET A 4 -18.18 -13.95 6.83
N LEU A 5 -18.27 -14.18 5.52
CA LEU A 5 -17.27 -14.98 4.83
C LEU A 5 -15.94 -14.24 4.68
N THR A 6 -15.98 -12.93 4.41
CA THR A 6 -14.78 -12.08 4.31
C THR A 6 -14.06 -11.98 5.66
N VAL A 7 -14.81 -11.79 6.74
CA VAL A 7 -14.25 -11.76 8.12
C VAL A 7 -13.67 -13.13 8.48
N LEU A 8 -14.29 -14.23 8.06
CA LEU A 8 -13.80 -15.57 8.36
C LEU A 8 -12.50 -15.89 7.61
N ILE A 9 -12.37 -15.43 6.36
CA ILE A 9 -11.15 -15.61 5.57
C ILE A 9 -10.01 -14.76 6.18
N ALA A 10 -10.29 -13.52 6.57
CA ALA A 10 -9.29 -12.67 7.24
C ALA A 10 -8.88 -13.23 8.61
N LEU A 11 -9.83 -13.73 9.42
CA LEU A 11 -9.52 -14.37 10.71
C LEU A 11 -8.70 -15.66 10.53
N VAL A 12 -8.92 -16.42 9.46
CA VAL A 12 -8.09 -17.60 9.15
C VAL A 12 -6.69 -17.19 8.72
N LEU A 13 -6.56 -16.11 7.96
CA LEU A 13 -5.27 -15.56 7.53
C LEU A 13 -4.46 -15.02 8.72
N LEU A 14 -5.11 -14.32 9.66
CA LEU A 14 -4.48 -13.73 10.83
C LEU A 14 -4.27 -14.73 11.98
N GLY A 15 -5.26 -15.58 12.24
CA GLY A 15 -5.14 -16.66 13.23
C GLY A 15 -4.09 -17.69 12.83
N GLY A 16 -3.95 -17.96 11.54
CA GLY A 16 -2.88 -18.79 10.98
C GLY A 16 -1.51 -18.16 11.20
N GLY A 17 -1.35 -16.86 10.92
CA GLY A 17 -0.11 -16.13 11.16
C GLY A 17 0.33 -16.14 12.64
N ALA A 18 -0.57 -15.79 13.55
CA ALA A 18 -0.28 -15.78 14.98
C ALA A 18 0.01 -17.17 15.56
N ALA A 19 -0.64 -18.23 15.07
CA ALA A 19 -0.37 -19.59 15.48
C ALA A 19 0.96 -20.13 14.94
N LEU A 20 1.40 -19.62 13.79
CA LEU A 20 2.63 -20.05 13.13
C LEU A 20 3.88 -19.32 13.65
N THR A 21 3.75 -18.12 14.20
CA THR A 21 4.86 -17.41 14.88
C THR A 21 5.29 -18.08 16.19
N GLN A 22 4.48 -19.00 16.75
CA GLN A 22 4.83 -19.78 17.94
C GLN A 22 5.42 -21.16 17.61
N SER A 23 5.45 -21.59 16.34
CA SER A 23 6.07 -22.85 15.95
C SER A 23 7.50 -22.61 15.49
N ASP A 24 8.45 -23.05 16.31
CA ASP A 24 9.88 -22.97 16.09
C ASP A 24 10.33 -23.24 14.65
N GLY A 25 10.93 -22.26 14.01
CA GLY A 25 11.89 -22.46 12.92
C GLY A 25 11.35 -22.65 11.52
N TRP A 26 10.03 -22.69 11.28
CA TRP A 26 9.48 -22.89 9.94
C TRP A 26 9.40 -21.59 9.16
N PHE A 27 9.07 -20.48 9.80
CA PHE A 27 8.99 -19.14 9.17
C PHE A 27 10.35 -18.52 8.88
N ASN A 28 11.37 -18.79 9.71
CA ASN A 28 12.74 -18.31 9.46
C ASN A 28 13.40 -18.89 8.20
N ARG A 29 12.73 -19.80 7.49
CA ARG A 29 13.20 -20.36 6.22
C ARG A 29 12.75 -19.58 4.98
N TRP A 30 11.78 -18.67 5.13
CA TRP A 30 11.14 -17.97 4.03
C TRP A 30 11.23 -16.45 4.10
N THR A 31 11.61 -15.91 5.26
CA THR A 31 12.01 -14.52 5.36
C THR A 31 13.46 -14.41 4.89
N PRO A 32 13.78 -13.56 3.89
CA PRO A 32 15.16 -13.21 3.62
C PRO A 32 15.79 -12.73 4.93
N GLU A 33 16.92 -13.28 5.33
CA GLU A 33 17.65 -12.73 6.47
C GLU A 33 17.92 -11.24 6.17
N PRO A 34 17.68 -10.33 7.14
CA PRO A 34 18.01 -8.92 6.96
C PRO A 34 19.46 -8.80 6.54
N GLN A 35 19.69 -8.36 5.33
CA GLN A 35 21.04 -8.10 4.87
C GLN A 35 21.55 -6.87 5.60
N ASN A 36 22.57 -7.07 6.44
CA ASN A 36 23.35 -6.04 7.17
C ASN A 36 22.87 -5.57 8.54
N GLY A 37 22.22 -6.42 9.34
CA GLY A 37 22.03 -6.10 10.77
C GLY A 37 21.15 -4.88 11.04
N GLN A 38 20.34 -4.46 10.09
CA GLN A 38 19.24 -3.57 10.33
C GLN A 38 18.14 -4.38 11.01
N GLU A 39 17.80 -4.01 12.22
CA GLU A 39 16.57 -4.48 12.85
C GLU A 39 15.41 -4.13 11.93
N GLU A 40 14.54 -5.10 11.63
CA GLU A 40 13.30 -4.79 10.92
C GLU A 40 12.57 -3.72 11.74
N PRO A 41 12.10 -2.63 11.12
CA PRO A 41 11.39 -1.59 11.85
C PRO A 41 10.20 -2.22 12.55
N VAL A 42 10.08 -1.99 13.85
CA VAL A 42 8.93 -2.42 14.64
C VAL A 42 7.72 -1.64 14.12
N LEU A 43 6.77 -2.34 13.51
CA LEU A 43 5.60 -1.68 12.95
C LEU A 43 4.75 -1.08 14.07
N PRO A 44 4.26 0.17 13.94
CA PRO A 44 3.46 0.86 14.97
C PRO A 44 2.22 0.10 15.44
N TRP A 45 1.68 -0.81 14.63
CA TRP A 45 0.64 -1.75 15.02
C TRP A 45 0.98 -2.51 16.32
N GLN A 46 2.23 -2.85 16.53
CA GLN A 46 2.67 -3.49 17.78
C GLN A 46 2.56 -2.55 18.99
N GLN A 47 2.45 -1.25 18.75
CA GLN A 47 2.25 -0.22 19.77
C GLN A 47 0.76 0.11 20.01
N GLY A 48 -0.14 -0.53 19.27
CA GLY A 48 -1.59 -0.33 19.36
C GLY A 48 -2.08 1.00 18.80
N LYS A 49 -1.29 1.66 17.95
CA LYS A 49 -1.66 2.91 17.27
C LYS A 49 -1.33 2.79 15.80
N GLU A 50 -2.26 3.21 14.95
CA GLU A 50 -2.08 3.31 13.51
C GLU A 50 -2.56 4.68 13.04
N HIS A 51 -1.74 5.34 12.24
CA HIS A 51 -2.10 6.61 11.62
C HIS A 51 -1.69 6.59 10.14
N TRP A 52 -2.65 6.46 9.27
CA TRP A 52 -2.46 6.35 7.83
C TRP A 52 -2.53 7.71 7.17
N LEU A 53 -1.49 8.08 6.44
CA LEU A 53 -1.56 9.17 5.46
C LEU A 53 -2.14 8.62 4.17
N VAL A 54 -3.24 9.19 3.71
CA VAL A 54 -3.93 8.76 2.49
C VAL A 54 -3.88 9.88 1.45
N VAL A 55 -3.37 9.55 0.27
CA VAL A 55 -3.28 10.49 -0.85
C VAL A 55 -4.04 9.95 -2.04
N VAL A 56 -4.89 10.78 -2.63
CA VAL A 56 -5.58 10.44 -3.88
C VAL A 56 -4.79 11.00 -5.06
N VAL A 57 -4.56 10.19 -6.07
CA VAL A 57 -3.94 10.61 -7.33
C VAL A 57 -4.87 10.36 -8.50
N ASP A 58 -5.00 11.34 -9.38
CA ASP A 58 -5.75 11.22 -10.61
C ASP A 58 -4.86 11.49 -11.84
N PHE A 59 -5.37 11.18 -13.02
CA PHE A 59 -4.62 11.21 -14.27
C PHE A 59 -5.46 11.90 -15.36
N ASP A 60 -4.82 12.36 -16.43
CA ASP A 60 -5.54 12.95 -17.57
C ASP A 60 -6.51 11.97 -18.24
N ASP A 61 -6.17 10.67 -18.26
CA ASP A 61 -7.02 9.59 -18.79
C ASP A 61 -8.00 9.02 -17.75
N ALA A 62 -7.93 9.45 -16.49
CA ALA A 62 -8.81 9.03 -15.39
C ALA A 62 -8.92 10.14 -14.34
N THR A 63 -9.52 11.27 -14.71
CA THR A 63 -9.67 12.42 -13.79
C THR A 63 -10.71 12.13 -12.71
N THR A 64 -10.62 12.81 -11.56
CA THR A 64 -11.66 12.77 -10.51
C THR A 64 -13.04 13.10 -11.10
N GLN A 65 -13.13 14.11 -11.98
CA GLN A 65 -14.38 14.49 -12.63
C GLN A 65 -14.93 13.39 -13.56
N SER A 66 -14.08 12.72 -14.34
CA SER A 66 -14.53 11.71 -15.32
C SER A 66 -14.88 10.37 -14.67
N THR A 67 -14.27 10.06 -13.54
CA THR A 67 -14.47 8.80 -12.82
C THR A 67 -15.51 8.90 -11.72
N GLY A 68 -15.77 10.11 -11.19
CA GLY A 68 -16.53 10.33 -9.97
C GLY A 68 -15.84 9.81 -8.73
N LEU A 69 -14.51 9.59 -8.81
CA LEU A 69 -13.69 9.10 -7.70
C LEU A 69 -12.69 10.18 -7.31
N GLY A 70 -12.60 10.46 -6.02
CA GLY A 70 -11.74 11.51 -5.51
C GLY A 70 -11.55 11.41 -4.00
N VAL A 71 -11.21 12.52 -3.38
CA VAL A 71 -10.94 12.61 -1.95
C VAL A 71 -12.17 12.26 -1.11
N GLU A 72 -13.38 12.64 -1.53
CA GLU A 72 -14.62 12.34 -0.81
C GLU A 72 -14.88 10.82 -0.76
N GLU A 73 -14.71 10.14 -1.89
CA GLU A 73 -14.86 8.69 -1.96
C GLU A 73 -13.78 7.97 -1.16
N ALA A 74 -12.53 8.44 -1.22
CA ALA A 74 -11.45 7.91 -0.42
C ALA A 74 -11.72 8.07 1.08
N SER A 75 -12.12 9.28 1.52
CA SER A 75 -12.48 9.53 2.93
C SER A 75 -13.61 8.64 3.39
N THR A 76 -14.70 8.55 2.61
CA THR A 76 -15.83 7.68 2.91
C THR A 76 -15.41 6.22 3.07
N LEU A 77 -14.50 5.75 2.21
CA LEU A 77 -14.01 4.38 2.22
C LEU A 77 -13.16 4.10 3.46
N VAL A 78 -12.19 4.97 3.76
CA VAL A 78 -11.26 4.75 4.88
C VAL A 78 -11.91 4.99 6.23
N GLU A 79 -12.81 5.96 6.35
CA GLU A 79 -13.57 6.25 7.58
C GLU A 79 -14.70 5.23 7.83
N GLY A 80 -15.12 4.51 6.81
CA GLY A 80 -16.15 3.48 6.88
C GLY A 80 -15.59 2.06 6.93
N ASP A 81 -15.74 1.33 5.82
CA ASP A 81 -15.47 -0.12 5.74
C ASP A 81 -14.03 -0.49 6.16
N ILE A 82 -13.02 0.37 5.86
CA ILE A 82 -11.62 0.10 6.22
C ILE A 82 -11.41 0.29 7.71
N THR A 83 -11.89 1.41 8.30
CA THR A 83 -11.79 1.64 9.74
C THR A 83 -12.51 0.54 10.52
N ASP A 84 -13.71 0.16 10.10
CA ASP A 84 -14.47 -0.91 10.75
C ASP A 84 -13.68 -2.23 10.77
N TYR A 85 -13.05 -2.58 9.64
CA TYR A 85 -12.26 -3.80 9.53
C TYR A 85 -11.00 -3.75 10.40
N LEU A 86 -10.19 -2.69 10.27
CA LEU A 86 -8.93 -2.56 11.01
C LEU A 86 -9.16 -2.41 12.52
N SER A 87 -10.23 -1.73 12.93
CA SER A 87 -10.59 -1.60 14.35
C SER A 87 -10.96 -2.94 14.99
N LEU A 88 -11.62 -3.84 14.23
CA LEU A 88 -11.87 -5.21 14.70
C LEU A 88 -10.57 -5.99 14.93
N MET A 89 -9.54 -5.70 14.17
CA MET A 89 -8.23 -6.35 14.29
C MET A 89 -7.36 -5.71 15.37
N ALA A 90 -7.47 -4.40 15.56
CA ALA A 90 -6.67 -3.65 16.51
C ALA A 90 -6.97 -3.98 17.98
N GLY A 91 -8.12 -4.60 18.26
CA GLY A 91 -8.56 -4.83 19.64
C GLY A 91 -8.75 -3.51 20.39
N ASP A 92 -7.92 -3.26 21.40
CA ASP A 92 -7.92 -2.01 22.17
C ASP A 92 -7.09 -0.88 21.51
N GLY A 93 -6.50 -1.13 20.35
CA GLY A 93 -5.71 -0.16 19.58
C GLY A 93 -6.60 0.87 18.87
N SER A 94 -5.96 1.89 18.31
CA SER A 94 -6.64 2.94 17.54
C SER A 94 -6.13 2.96 16.09
N VAL A 95 -7.06 3.19 15.16
CA VAL A 95 -6.75 3.40 13.74
C VAL A 95 -7.30 4.76 13.33
N ASN A 96 -6.42 5.59 12.78
CA ASN A 96 -6.74 6.93 12.33
C ASN A 96 -6.27 7.13 10.89
N PHE A 97 -6.92 8.04 10.18
CA PHE A 97 -6.59 8.40 8.82
C PHE A 97 -6.47 9.92 8.69
N THR A 98 -5.46 10.37 7.98
CA THR A 98 -5.38 11.74 7.45
C THR A 98 -5.47 11.62 5.94
N VAL A 99 -6.55 12.10 5.35
CA VAL A 99 -6.71 12.14 3.89
C VAL A 99 -6.30 13.53 3.41
N VAL A 100 -5.34 13.60 2.49
CA VAL A 100 -4.92 14.86 1.87
C VAL A 100 -6.11 15.50 1.16
N PRO A 101 -6.44 16.77 1.44
CA PRO A 101 -7.73 17.36 1.06
C PRO A 101 -7.90 17.63 -0.45
N VAL A 102 -6.83 17.46 -1.24
CA VAL A 102 -6.84 17.70 -2.68
C VAL A 102 -6.19 16.50 -3.37
N ALA A 103 -6.84 16.00 -4.42
CA ALA A 103 -6.25 14.96 -5.25
C ALA A 103 -5.06 15.53 -6.04
N VAL A 104 -3.96 14.79 -6.06
CA VAL A 104 -2.77 15.13 -6.84
C VAL A 104 -2.99 14.73 -8.30
N ARG A 105 -2.74 15.65 -9.25
CA ARG A 105 -2.72 15.34 -10.67
C ARG A 105 -1.34 14.81 -11.06
N ALA A 106 -1.27 13.54 -11.52
CA ALA A 106 -0.05 12.98 -12.07
C ALA A 106 0.38 13.69 -13.37
N ASN A 107 1.68 13.76 -13.60
CA ASN A 107 2.27 14.40 -14.78
C ASN A 107 2.04 13.63 -16.09
N SER A 108 1.71 12.35 -16.01
CA SER A 108 1.51 11.45 -17.15
C SER A 108 0.20 10.66 -17.00
N PRO A 109 -0.34 10.09 -18.10
CA PRO A 109 -1.51 9.20 -18.05
C PRO A 109 -1.25 7.97 -17.17
N SER A 110 -2.32 7.35 -16.66
CA SER A 110 -2.22 6.16 -15.82
C SER A 110 -1.48 4.99 -16.49
N THR A 111 -1.62 4.87 -17.82
CA THR A 111 -0.92 3.85 -18.63
C THR A 111 0.59 4.02 -18.68
N HIS A 112 1.11 5.20 -18.37
CA HIS A 112 2.55 5.43 -18.26
C HIS A 112 3.13 4.75 -17.02
N TYR A 113 2.40 4.83 -15.90
CA TYR A 113 2.86 4.27 -14.62
C TYR A 113 2.55 2.77 -14.47
N GLY A 114 1.58 2.26 -15.25
CA GLY A 114 1.21 0.84 -15.27
C GLY A 114 1.79 0.07 -16.44
N VAL A 115 2.84 0.58 -17.10
CA VAL A 115 3.42 -0.07 -18.27
C VAL A 115 4.08 -1.40 -17.91
N ASP A 116 3.71 -2.48 -18.63
CA ASP A 116 4.37 -3.77 -18.54
C ASP A 116 5.46 -3.89 -19.60
N SER A 117 6.57 -4.52 -19.26
CA SER A 117 7.66 -4.80 -20.17
C SER A 117 8.28 -6.18 -19.95
N ALA A 118 9.32 -6.50 -20.69
CA ALA A 118 10.11 -7.71 -20.44
C ALA A 118 10.81 -7.70 -19.07
N ALA A 119 10.99 -6.52 -18.45
CA ALA A 119 11.54 -6.38 -17.10
C ALA A 119 10.54 -6.77 -16.01
N GLY A 120 9.25 -6.74 -16.30
CA GLY A 120 8.19 -7.11 -15.36
C GLY A 120 6.93 -6.27 -15.50
N ARG A 121 6.01 -6.50 -14.57
CA ARG A 121 4.78 -5.74 -14.42
C ARG A 121 5.10 -4.38 -13.80
N ASP A 122 4.51 -3.33 -14.37
CA ASP A 122 4.75 -1.94 -14.00
C ASP A 122 6.21 -1.48 -14.14
N PHE A 123 7.00 -2.18 -14.96
CA PHE A 123 8.38 -1.82 -15.25
C PHE A 123 8.53 -1.28 -16.67
N ALA A 124 9.20 -0.15 -16.80
CA ALA A 124 9.69 0.31 -18.09
C ALA A 124 10.78 -0.62 -18.65
N ALA A 125 11.06 -0.51 -19.94
CA ALA A 125 12.03 -1.39 -20.63
C ALA A 125 13.47 -1.27 -20.08
N ASP A 126 13.80 -0.16 -19.43
CA ASP A 126 15.09 0.08 -18.77
C ASP A 126 15.18 -0.49 -17.34
N GLY A 127 14.12 -1.13 -16.87
CA GLY A 127 14.02 -1.71 -15.53
C GLY A 127 13.56 -0.74 -14.44
N THR A 128 13.10 0.47 -14.80
CA THR A 128 12.52 1.41 -13.85
C THR A 128 11.14 0.92 -13.40
N PHE A 129 10.91 0.82 -12.10
CA PHE A 129 9.59 0.54 -11.53
C PHE A 129 8.75 1.83 -11.51
N MET A 130 7.80 1.90 -12.41
CA MET A 130 7.08 3.14 -12.73
C MET A 130 6.18 3.68 -11.61
N PRO A 131 5.50 2.86 -10.79
CA PRO A 131 4.74 3.37 -9.65
C PRO A 131 5.60 4.13 -8.63
N SER A 132 6.89 3.82 -8.49
CA SER A 132 7.80 4.58 -7.61
C SER A 132 8.02 6.02 -8.10
N LEU A 133 7.99 6.25 -9.43
CA LEU A 133 8.05 7.61 -9.97
C LEU A 133 6.76 8.37 -9.67
N LEU A 134 5.60 7.71 -9.79
CA LEU A 134 4.33 8.31 -9.43
C LEU A 134 4.31 8.72 -7.95
N VAL A 135 4.81 7.86 -7.05
CA VAL A 135 4.90 8.18 -5.63
C VAL A 135 5.82 9.36 -5.39
N ALA A 136 6.96 9.44 -6.08
CA ALA A 136 7.86 10.60 -5.95
C ALA A 136 7.19 11.91 -6.41
N GLU A 137 6.40 11.89 -7.48
CA GLU A 137 5.61 13.04 -7.93
C GLU A 137 4.55 13.43 -6.89
N VAL A 138 3.83 12.44 -6.34
CA VAL A 138 2.80 12.64 -5.33
C VAL A 138 3.39 13.27 -4.07
N ILE A 139 4.48 12.71 -3.54
CA ILE A 139 5.16 13.23 -2.36
C ILE A 139 5.64 14.66 -2.58
N SER A 140 6.29 14.93 -3.71
CA SER A 140 6.75 16.28 -4.03
C SER A 140 5.63 17.31 -4.16
N ALA A 141 4.42 16.87 -4.56
CA ALA A 141 3.28 17.75 -4.69
C ALA A 141 2.63 18.13 -3.35
N ILE A 142 2.81 17.32 -2.31
CA ILE A 142 2.18 17.51 -0.99
C ILE A 142 3.19 17.80 0.11
N GLU A 143 4.48 17.91 -0.20
CA GLU A 143 5.58 17.99 0.76
C GLU A 143 5.39 19.13 1.77
N GLU A 144 4.93 20.29 1.29
CA GLU A 144 4.72 21.49 2.12
C GLU A 144 3.37 21.49 2.87
N ASP A 145 2.43 20.60 2.50
CA ASP A 145 1.06 20.58 3.02
C ASP A 145 0.85 19.53 4.12
N VAL A 146 1.84 18.64 4.35
CA VAL A 146 1.75 17.51 5.29
C VAL A 146 2.66 17.74 6.49
N ASP A 147 2.14 17.53 7.68
CA ASP A 147 2.94 17.38 8.90
C ASP A 147 3.51 15.96 8.97
N TRP A 148 4.67 15.75 8.36
CA TRP A 148 5.30 14.44 8.22
C TRP A 148 5.66 13.79 9.55
N HIS A 149 6.03 14.57 10.58
CA HIS A 149 6.33 14.04 11.91
C HIS A 149 5.09 13.43 12.60
N ALA A 150 3.88 13.88 12.23
CA ALA A 150 2.66 13.27 12.73
C ALA A 150 2.41 11.84 12.17
N HIS A 151 3.18 11.44 11.17
CA HIS A 151 3.10 10.14 10.50
C HIS A 151 4.33 9.25 10.75
N ASP A 152 5.24 9.66 11.62
CA ASP A 152 6.36 8.90 12.18
C ASP A 152 6.05 8.71 13.68
N LEU A 153 5.30 7.65 14.02
CA LEU A 153 4.74 7.47 15.36
C LEU A 153 5.73 6.89 16.36
N ASP A 154 6.77 6.24 15.87
CA ASP A 154 7.80 5.62 16.70
C ASP A 154 9.12 6.40 16.71
N ASP A 155 9.13 7.57 16.04
CA ASP A 155 10.28 8.49 15.95
C ASP A 155 11.53 7.82 15.34
N ASP A 156 11.34 6.88 14.37
CA ASP A 156 12.46 6.21 13.69
C ASP A 156 12.97 6.97 12.44
N GLY A 157 12.32 8.08 12.10
CA GLY A 157 12.62 8.90 10.94
C GLY A 157 11.99 8.40 9.64
N THR A 158 11.01 7.51 9.73
CA THR A 158 10.31 6.96 8.57
C THR A 158 8.81 7.10 8.73
N VAL A 159 8.13 7.57 7.68
CA VAL A 159 6.65 7.57 7.64
C VAL A 159 6.12 6.15 7.75
N ASP A 160 5.38 5.87 8.82
CA ASP A 160 4.89 4.53 9.14
C ASP A 160 3.91 3.98 8.11
N ARG A 161 2.95 4.80 7.69
CA ARG A 161 1.83 4.36 6.85
C ARG A 161 1.50 5.37 5.77
N LEU A 162 1.77 4.99 4.53
CA LEU A 162 1.37 5.75 3.35
C LEU A 162 0.50 4.88 2.45
N LEU A 163 -0.72 5.33 2.18
CA LEU A 163 -1.65 4.73 1.24
C LEU A 163 -1.89 5.70 0.08
N VAL A 164 -1.50 5.31 -1.13
CA VAL A 164 -1.76 6.05 -2.37
C VAL A 164 -2.93 5.40 -3.11
N LEU A 165 -4.02 6.12 -3.26
CA LEU A 165 -5.24 5.66 -3.93
C LEU A 165 -5.37 6.32 -5.28
N HIS A 166 -5.46 5.55 -6.36
CA HIS A 166 -5.56 6.11 -7.70
C HIS A 166 -6.95 5.91 -8.34
N THR A 167 -7.33 6.85 -9.20
CA THR A 167 -8.65 6.88 -9.86
C THR A 167 -8.75 6.02 -11.12
N SER A 168 -7.62 5.51 -11.64
CA SER A 168 -7.61 4.64 -12.80
C SER A 168 -8.00 3.20 -12.44
N ARG A 169 -8.24 2.35 -13.44
CA ARG A 169 -8.48 0.92 -13.19
C ARG A 169 -7.20 0.22 -12.79
N GLY A 170 -7.30 -0.66 -11.78
CA GLY A 170 -6.22 -1.57 -11.41
C GLY A 170 -6.10 -2.74 -12.41
N GLN A 171 -4.88 -3.21 -12.63
CA GLN A 171 -4.60 -4.35 -13.51
C GLN A 171 -5.22 -5.66 -12.97
N GLU A 172 -5.29 -5.83 -11.64
CA GLU A 172 -5.88 -6.97 -10.94
C GLU A 172 -7.35 -7.18 -11.28
N SER A 173 -8.05 -6.17 -11.77
CA SER A 173 -9.45 -6.30 -12.20
C SER A 173 -9.63 -7.10 -13.48
N GLY A 174 -8.53 -7.39 -14.20
CA GLY A 174 -8.55 -8.10 -15.48
C GLY A 174 -9.20 -7.31 -16.65
N ALA A 175 -9.76 -6.14 -16.38
CA ALA A 175 -10.51 -5.35 -17.33
C ALA A 175 -9.74 -4.10 -17.76
N GLY A 176 -8.70 -4.22 -18.56
CA GLY A 176 -8.02 -3.01 -18.99
C GLY A 176 -6.69 -3.20 -19.70
N GLY A 177 -6.28 -4.43 -19.87
CA GLY A 177 -5.00 -4.73 -20.56
C GLY A 177 -3.78 -4.56 -19.65
N PRO A 178 -2.59 -4.78 -20.20
CA PRO A 178 -1.35 -4.86 -19.45
C PRO A 178 -0.80 -3.49 -19.00
N ASP A 179 -1.34 -2.37 -19.50
CA ASP A 179 -0.83 -1.03 -19.17
C ASP A 179 -1.67 -0.39 -18.06
N ARG A 180 -1.83 -1.11 -16.93
CA ARG A 180 -2.57 -0.64 -15.76
C ARG A 180 -1.75 -0.87 -14.51
N ILE A 181 -1.77 0.08 -13.60
CA ILE A 181 -1.08 -0.04 -12.32
C ILE A 181 -1.66 -1.25 -11.56
N TRP A 182 -0.80 -2.17 -11.15
CA TRP A 182 -1.14 -3.26 -10.24
C TRP A 182 -1.15 -2.74 -8.82
N SER A 183 -2.18 -3.05 -8.04
CA SER A 183 -2.20 -2.73 -6.61
C SER A 183 -1.09 -3.50 -5.90
N HIS A 184 -0.35 -2.83 -5.01
CA HIS A 184 0.82 -3.41 -4.35
C HIS A 184 1.21 -2.65 -3.09
N PHE A 185 1.87 -3.35 -2.18
CA PHE A 185 2.76 -2.77 -1.18
C PHE A 185 4.21 -2.98 -1.60
N THR A 186 5.05 -1.94 -1.45
CA THR A 186 6.48 -2.08 -1.75
C THR A 186 7.33 -1.03 -1.02
N HIS A 187 8.64 -1.29 -0.96
CA HIS A 187 9.63 -0.33 -0.51
C HIS A 187 10.21 0.43 -1.70
N LEU A 188 10.49 1.70 -1.49
CA LEU A 188 11.24 2.51 -2.44
C LEU A 188 12.71 2.07 -2.43
N MET A 189 13.30 1.88 -3.61
CA MET A 189 14.74 1.57 -3.71
C MET A 189 15.61 2.66 -3.10
N LYS A 190 15.15 3.89 -3.15
CA LYS A 190 15.73 5.05 -2.48
C LYS A 190 14.61 5.77 -1.75
N PRO A 191 14.66 5.83 -0.42
CA PRO A 191 13.71 6.63 0.35
C PRO A 191 13.71 8.10 -0.10
N LEU A 192 12.59 8.76 0.08
CA LEU A 192 12.37 10.16 -0.27
C LEU A 192 12.38 10.98 1.00
N ASP A 193 13.33 11.90 1.12
CA ASP A 193 13.38 12.85 2.23
C ASP A 193 12.18 13.80 2.12
N VAL A 194 11.38 13.93 3.17
CA VAL A 194 10.17 14.79 3.24
C VAL A 194 10.24 15.84 4.34
N ALA A 195 11.14 15.66 5.28
CA ALA A 195 11.53 16.64 6.28
C ALA A 195 13.02 16.46 6.60
N SER A 196 13.58 17.28 7.48
CA SER A 196 15.02 17.24 7.81
C SER A 196 15.48 15.89 8.35
N ASP A 197 14.59 15.16 8.98
CA ASP A 197 14.82 13.91 9.72
C ASP A 197 13.75 12.85 9.47
N VAL A 198 12.82 13.07 8.51
CA VAL A 198 11.77 12.12 8.14
C VAL A 198 11.84 11.81 6.65
N GLN A 199 11.68 10.55 6.31
CA GLN A 199 11.66 10.04 4.95
C GLN A 199 10.44 9.13 4.70
N VAL A 200 10.04 9.00 3.44
CA VAL A 200 9.13 7.95 2.97
C VAL A 200 9.95 6.81 2.39
N ALA A 201 9.89 5.63 2.99
CA ALA A 201 10.65 4.45 2.57
C ALA A 201 9.79 3.39 1.90
N HIS A 202 8.50 3.37 2.16
CA HIS A 202 7.55 2.37 1.64
C HIS A 202 6.14 2.94 1.52
N TYR A 203 5.30 2.29 0.75
CA TYR A 203 3.91 2.69 0.53
C TYR A 203 3.04 1.50 0.10
N ALA A 204 1.75 1.61 0.35
CA ALA A 204 0.72 0.80 -0.31
C ALA A 204 0.07 1.63 -1.42
N MET A 205 -0.22 1.01 -2.56
CA MET A 205 -0.92 1.63 -3.68
C MET A 205 -2.06 0.74 -4.15
N ALA A 206 -3.24 1.33 -4.36
CA ALA A 206 -4.38 0.59 -4.86
C ALA A 206 -5.35 1.50 -5.64
N THR A 207 -6.23 0.86 -6.44
CA THR A 207 -7.27 1.59 -7.15
C THR A 207 -8.48 1.88 -6.27
N LEU A 208 -9.04 3.09 -6.39
CA LEU A 208 -10.37 3.43 -5.88
C LEU A 208 -11.49 2.80 -6.73
N ARG A 209 -11.17 2.27 -7.92
CA ARG A 209 -12.16 1.84 -8.90
C ARG A 209 -12.52 0.38 -8.73
N GLY A 210 -13.75 0.11 -8.31
CA GLY A 210 -14.24 -1.27 -8.17
C GLY A 210 -15.25 -1.48 -7.04
N GLY A 211 -15.66 -0.41 -6.36
CA GLY A 211 -16.63 -0.49 -5.26
C GLY A 211 -16.14 -1.43 -4.15
N THR A 212 -16.99 -2.36 -3.71
CA THR A 212 -16.64 -3.32 -2.64
C THR A 212 -15.46 -4.25 -2.99
N GLY A 213 -15.15 -4.45 -4.27
CA GLY A 213 -13.97 -5.19 -4.71
C GLY A 213 -12.69 -4.40 -4.45
N ALA A 214 -12.71 -3.08 -4.66
CA ALA A 214 -11.58 -2.21 -4.36
C ALA A 214 -11.24 -2.21 -2.87
N THR A 215 -12.25 -2.17 -1.97
CA THR A 215 -12.03 -2.25 -0.52
C THR A 215 -11.19 -3.47 -0.13
N GLY A 216 -11.51 -4.63 -0.71
CA GLY A 216 -10.76 -5.85 -0.43
C GLY A 216 -9.30 -5.78 -0.88
N THR A 217 -9.04 -5.20 -2.06
CA THR A 217 -7.69 -5.01 -2.59
C THR A 217 -6.92 -3.98 -1.75
N ILE A 218 -7.54 -2.85 -1.43
CA ILE A 218 -6.91 -1.81 -0.58
C ILE A 218 -6.51 -2.40 0.78
N LEU A 219 -7.43 -3.11 1.44
CA LEU A 219 -7.13 -3.78 2.72
C LEU A 219 -6.00 -4.80 2.58
N HIS A 220 -5.94 -5.55 1.48
CA HIS A 220 -4.87 -6.51 1.22
C HIS A 220 -3.49 -5.82 1.20
N GLU A 221 -3.36 -4.73 0.47
CA GLU A 221 -2.09 -3.98 0.39
C GLU A 221 -1.75 -3.28 1.72
N MET A 222 -2.74 -2.77 2.43
CA MET A 222 -2.54 -2.21 3.77
C MET A 222 -2.06 -3.28 4.75
N LEU A 223 -2.60 -4.50 4.68
CA LEU A 223 -2.16 -5.61 5.54
C LEU A 223 -0.72 -6.01 5.27
N HIS A 224 -0.24 -5.93 4.02
CA HIS A 224 1.17 -6.13 3.72
C HIS A 224 2.04 -5.09 4.41
N GLN A 225 1.61 -3.83 4.44
CA GLN A 225 2.34 -2.77 5.16
C GLN A 225 2.33 -2.99 6.69
N LEU A 226 1.35 -3.75 7.20
CA LEU A 226 1.29 -4.22 8.60
C LEU A 226 2.08 -5.52 8.85
N GLY A 227 2.77 -6.05 7.83
CA GLY A 227 3.61 -7.23 7.93
C GLY A 227 2.92 -8.55 7.54
N ALA A 228 1.70 -8.52 7.04
CA ALA A 228 1.05 -9.73 6.53
C ALA A 228 1.75 -10.24 5.27
N ILE A 229 1.81 -11.55 5.10
CA ILE A 229 2.36 -12.20 3.92
C ILE A 229 1.26 -12.85 3.08
N ASP A 230 1.50 -12.95 1.78
CA ASP A 230 0.64 -13.74 0.89
C ASP A 230 0.64 -15.21 1.27
N LEU A 231 -0.54 -15.80 1.42
CA LEU A 231 -0.70 -17.21 1.77
C LEU A 231 -1.01 -18.10 0.55
N TYR A 232 -1.02 -17.54 -0.65
CA TYR A 232 -1.17 -18.31 -1.89
C TYR A 232 0.21 -18.59 -2.53
N PRO A 233 0.36 -19.71 -3.25
CA PRO A 233 1.62 -20.03 -3.90
C PRO A 233 1.92 -19.00 -5.00
N VAL A 234 2.94 -18.18 -4.79
CA VAL A 234 3.46 -17.28 -5.82
C VAL A 234 4.26 -18.14 -6.80
N PRO A 235 3.98 -18.11 -8.12
CA PRO A 235 4.79 -18.81 -9.10
C PRO A 235 6.27 -18.44 -8.95
N VAL A 236 7.14 -19.44 -8.94
CA VAL A 236 8.60 -19.31 -8.65
C VAL A 236 9.30 -18.28 -9.56
N SER A 237 8.73 -17.98 -10.74
CA SER A 237 9.23 -16.97 -11.66
C SER A 237 9.24 -15.53 -11.11
N TYR A 238 8.46 -15.25 -10.05
CA TYR A 238 8.40 -13.93 -9.42
C TYR A 238 9.34 -13.80 -8.21
N THR A 239 9.84 -14.92 -7.67
CA THR A 239 10.72 -14.91 -6.49
C THR A 239 12.16 -14.54 -6.82
N HIS A 240 12.57 -14.56 -8.08
CA HIS A 240 13.94 -14.22 -8.50
C HIS A 240 14.18 -12.70 -8.69
N LEU A 241 13.14 -11.88 -8.70
CA LEU A 241 13.28 -10.42 -8.85
C LEU A 241 13.43 -9.66 -7.51
N ARG A 242 13.34 -10.37 -6.38
CA ARG A 242 13.59 -9.78 -5.04
C ARG A 242 14.99 -10.03 -4.48
N ALA A 243 15.90 -10.61 -5.27
CA ALA A 243 17.24 -11.00 -4.81
C ALA A 243 18.36 -10.36 -5.62
N HIS A 244 18.29 -9.05 -5.88
CA HIS A 244 19.49 -8.31 -6.33
C HIS A 244 19.39 -6.84 -5.89
#